data_a873306a3fdb72cd1b64d8b023fd735f
#
_entry.id   a873306a3fdb72cd1b64d8b023fd735f
#
_cell.length_a   1.000
_cell.length_b   1.000
_cell.length_c   1.000
_cell.angle_alpha   90.00
_cell.angle_beta   90.00
_cell.angle_gamma   90.00
#
_symmetry.space_group_name_H-M   'P 1'
#
loop_
_entity.id
_entity.type
_entity.pdbx_description
1 polymer ?
#
loop_
_entity_poly.entity_id
_entity_poly.type
_entity_poly.pdbx_seq_one_letter_code
_entity_poly.pdbx_strand_id
1 'polypeptide(L)'
;MCIRDSGCIGSLVAHRSLGKDVAEHAVDAATRDPRFTPVTAAEYPLLNVEVSVLGEPEPITVNSCDADSRGTGSKTATLASLQSGPQTDAVKRDGSNVERPVRSRTELEEVLRPGKDGLILADRRGRSATFLPQVWDELPDPHDFVAHLLAKAGIRPSYDWTDSEIDCQRYEVTAYAEH
;
A
#
# COMPACT_ATOMS: atom_id res chain seq x y z
N MET A 1 -18.61 3.89 -3.18
CA MET A 1 -19.47 3.06 -4.07
C MET A 1 -19.51 3.75 -5.42
N CYS A 2 -18.70 3.28 -6.36
CA CYS A 2 -18.77 3.80 -7.71
C CYS A 2 -20.21 3.68 -8.21
N ILE A 3 -20.82 4.83 -8.41
CA ILE A 3 -22.19 4.91 -8.86
C ILE A 3 -22.23 4.39 -10.29
N ARG A 4 -22.60 3.12 -10.44
CA ARG A 4 -22.77 2.41 -11.71
C ARG A 4 -21.48 2.11 -12.48
N ASP A 5 -20.59 1.37 -11.89
CA ASP A 5 -19.60 0.68 -12.70
C ASP A 5 -20.30 -0.36 -13.58
N SER A 6 -20.17 -0.22 -14.87
CA SER A 6 -20.62 -1.22 -15.84
C SER A 6 -19.54 -2.28 -16.09
N GLY A 7 -18.44 -2.20 -15.39
CA GLY A 7 -17.30 -3.11 -15.41
C GLY A 7 -15.99 -2.41 -15.03
N CYS A 8 -15.07 -3.16 -14.44
CA CYS A 8 -13.73 -2.69 -14.10
C CYS A 8 -12.76 -3.87 -14.15
N ILE A 9 -11.91 -3.92 -15.17
CA ILE A 9 -10.90 -4.96 -15.37
C ILE A 9 -9.57 -4.29 -15.73
N GLY A 10 -8.47 -4.85 -15.24
CA GLY A 10 -7.13 -4.39 -15.53
C GLY A 10 -6.06 -5.40 -15.11
N SER A 11 -4.81 -5.11 -15.43
CA SER A 11 -3.64 -5.87 -15.01
C SER A 11 -2.73 -5.06 -14.12
N LEU A 12 -2.15 -5.73 -13.11
CA LEU A 12 -1.17 -5.12 -12.19
C LEU A 12 0.26 -5.16 -12.76
N VAL A 13 0.48 -6.02 -13.74
CA VAL A 13 1.78 -6.23 -14.37
C VAL A 13 1.66 -6.00 -15.86
N ALA A 14 2.55 -5.19 -16.41
CA ALA A 14 2.58 -4.91 -17.84
C ALA A 14 3.01 -6.16 -18.64
N HIS A 15 2.11 -6.68 -19.44
CA HIS A 15 2.37 -7.82 -20.35
C HIS A 15 2.42 -7.41 -21.82
N ARG A 16 2.02 -6.15 -22.12
CA ARG A 16 1.91 -5.59 -23.47
C ARG A 16 2.01 -4.06 -23.42
N SER A 17 1.99 -3.40 -24.57
CA SER A 17 1.97 -1.93 -24.61
C SER A 17 0.68 -1.39 -23.99
N LEU A 18 0.78 -0.25 -23.28
CA LEU A 18 -0.32 0.36 -22.53
C LEU A 18 -1.58 0.55 -23.40
N GLY A 19 -1.45 1.12 -24.61
CA GLY A 19 -2.63 1.35 -25.46
C GLY A 19 -3.35 0.08 -25.88
N LYS A 20 -2.62 -1.02 -26.09
CA LYS A 20 -3.23 -2.32 -26.40
C LYS A 20 -3.89 -2.91 -25.16
N ASP A 21 -3.27 -2.78 -24.01
CA ASP A 21 -3.79 -3.26 -22.74
C ASP A 21 -5.10 -2.55 -22.37
N VAL A 22 -5.12 -1.24 -22.47
CA VAL A 22 -6.33 -0.41 -22.25
C VAL A 22 -7.46 -0.82 -23.18
N ALA A 23 -7.19 -0.98 -24.48
CA ALA A 23 -8.22 -1.33 -25.45
C ALA A 23 -8.85 -2.71 -25.17
N GLU A 24 -8.04 -3.71 -24.83
CA GLU A 24 -8.52 -5.06 -24.52
C GLU A 24 -9.30 -5.07 -23.18
N HIS A 25 -8.78 -4.42 -22.14
CA HIS A 25 -9.46 -4.36 -20.85
C HIS A 25 -10.74 -3.53 -20.88
N ALA A 26 -10.84 -2.51 -21.72
CA ALA A 26 -12.10 -1.78 -21.92
C ALA A 26 -13.20 -2.69 -22.48
N VAL A 27 -12.85 -3.54 -23.46
CA VAL A 27 -13.79 -4.53 -23.98
C VAL A 27 -14.15 -5.58 -22.93
N ASP A 28 -13.16 -6.08 -22.19
CA ASP A 28 -13.39 -7.08 -21.15
C ASP A 28 -14.23 -6.50 -19.99
N ALA A 29 -13.98 -5.27 -19.57
CA ALA A 29 -14.78 -4.58 -18.56
C ALA A 29 -16.25 -4.42 -19.01
N ALA A 30 -16.47 -4.06 -20.26
CA ALA A 30 -17.82 -3.88 -20.80
C ALA A 30 -18.59 -5.20 -21.02
N THR A 31 -17.89 -6.31 -21.24
CA THR A 31 -18.54 -7.55 -21.74
C THR A 31 -18.29 -8.80 -20.91
N ARG A 32 -17.24 -8.82 -20.09
CA ARG A 32 -16.76 -10.04 -19.41
C ARG A 32 -16.57 -9.90 -17.91
N ASP A 33 -16.87 -8.74 -17.32
CA ASP A 33 -16.80 -8.60 -15.88
C ASP A 33 -17.95 -9.37 -15.22
N PRO A 34 -17.67 -10.44 -14.46
CA PRO A 34 -18.71 -11.31 -13.92
C PRO A 34 -19.58 -10.65 -12.83
N ARG A 35 -19.21 -9.46 -12.37
CA ARG A 35 -19.96 -8.69 -11.37
C ARG A 35 -21.11 -7.91 -11.98
N PHE A 36 -21.11 -7.70 -13.30
CA PHE A 36 -22.04 -6.84 -14.01
C PHE A 36 -22.63 -7.57 -15.24
N THR A 37 -23.79 -7.12 -15.68
CA THR A 37 -24.35 -7.53 -16.97
C THR A 37 -23.59 -6.87 -18.11
N PRO A 38 -23.31 -7.58 -19.21
CA PRO A 38 -22.65 -6.97 -20.36
C PRO A 38 -23.36 -5.72 -20.87
N VAL A 39 -22.57 -4.71 -21.21
CA VAL A 39 -23.06 -3.44 -21.75
C VAL A 39 -23.79 -3.66 -23.07
N THR A 40 -24.97 -3.09 -23.20
CA THR A 40 -25.79 -3.16 -24.42
C THR A 40 -25.45 -2.01 -25.38
N ALA A 41 -25.82 -2.18 -26.66
CA ALA A 41 -25.64 -1.13 -27.67
C ALA A 41 -26.41 0.17 -27.32
N ALA A 42 -27.49 0.08 -26.57
CA ALA A 42 -28.27 1.25 -26.12
C ALA A 42 -27.57 2.01 -24.98
N GLU A 43 -26.79 1.32 -24.16
CA GLU A 43 -26.05 1.91 -23.04
C GLU A 43 -24.70 2.48 -23.48
N TYR A 44 -24.14 1.98 -24.58
CA TYR A 44 -22.83 2.41 -25.06
C TYR A 44 -22.66 3.95 -25.17
N PRO A 45 -23.60 4.74 -25.69
CA PRO A 45 -23.48 6.20 -25.76
C PRO A 45 -23.52 6.91 -24.40
N LEU A 46 -23.90 6.18 -23.34
CA LEU A 46 -24.04 6.72 -21.99
C LEU A 46 -22.84 6.36 -21.09
N LEU A 47 -21.87 5.62 -21.61
CA LEU A 47 -20.69 5.22 -20.86
C LEU A 47 -19.77 6.43 -20.65
N ASN A 48 -19.22 6.51 -19.46
CA ASN A 48 -18.02 7.28 -19.16
C ASN A 48 -16.86 6.31 -18.97
N VAL A 49 -15.79 6.51 -19.72
CA VAL A 49 -14.60 5.67 -19.62
C VAL A 49 -13.57 6.37 -18.74
N GLU A 50 -13.10 5.65 -17.74
CA GLU A 50 -11.96 6.07 -16.93
C GLU A 50 -10.83 5.05 -17.06
N VAL A 51 -9.62 5.52 -17.30
CA VAL A 51 -8.41 4.71 -17.38
C VAL A 51 -7.51 5.06 -16.19
N SER A 52 -7.31 4.11 -15.31
CA SER A 52 -6.37 4.22 -14.20
C SER A 52 -5.03 3.60 -14.59
N VAL A 53 -4.01 4.44 -14.75
CA VAL A 53 -2.63 4.00 -15.02
C VAL A 53 -1.89 3.88 -13.70
N LEU A 54 -1.47 2.65 -13.38
CA LEU A 54 -0.73 2.35 -12.17
C LEU A 54 0.74 2.73 -12.35
N GLY A 55 1.29 3.45 -11.37
CA GLY A 55 2.73 3.69 -11.26
C GLY A 55 3.49 2.41 -10.94
N GLU A 56 4.81 2.48 -10.97
CA GLU A 56 5.65 1.35 -10.60
C GLU A 56 5.51 1.05 -9.09
N PRO A 57 5.29 -0.20 -8.70
CA PRO A 57 5.21 -0.56 -7.29
C PRO A 57 6.56 -0.38 -6.59
N GLU A 58 6.55 0.29 -5.44
CA GLU A 58 7.72 0.53 -4.62
C GLU A 58 7.57 -0.15 -3.25
N PRO A 59 8.64 -0.77 -2.72
CA PRO A 59 8.63 -1.30 -1.36
C PRO A 59 8.31 -0.17 -0.36
N ILE A 60 7.48 -0.46 0.63
CA ILE A 60 7.22 0.48 1.70
C ILE A 60 8.34 0.39 2.73
N THR A 61 9.01 1.53 2.96
CA THR A 61 10.14 1.64 3.88
C THR A 61 9.83 2.55 5.06
N VAL A 62 10.48 2.28 6.18
CA VAL A 62 10.49 3.12 7.38
C VAL A 62 11.92 3.50 7.75
N ASN A 63 12.07 4.69 8.31
CA ASN A 63 13.36 5.15 8.81
C ASN A 63 13.68 4.46 10.15
N SER A 64 14.85 3.86 10.27
CA SER A 64 15.27 3.13 11.48
C SER A 64 15.47 3.99 12.72
N CYS A 65 15.32 5.33 12.62
CA CYS A 65 15.50 6.24 13.77
C CYS A 65 14.36 6.22 14.78
N ASP A 66 13.18 5.68 14.44
CA ASP A 66 11.98 5.80 15.27
C ASP A 66 11.71 4.58 16.18
N ALA A 67 12.51 3.52 16.09
CA ALA A 67 12.20 2.25 16.76
C ALA A 67 12.72 2.13 18.21
N ASP A 68 13.56 3.04 18.69
CA ASP A 68 14.25 2.88 19.99
C ASP A 68 13.75 3.80 21.13
N SER A 69 12.68 4.58 20.89
CA SER A 69 12.20 5.56 21.88
C SER A 69 11.04 5.09 22.77
N ARG A 70 10.60 3.83 22.69
CA ARG A 70 9.56 3.28 23.58
C ARG A 70 10.05 2.09 24.39
N GLY A 71 11.13 2.28 25.14
CA GLY A 71 11.67 1.33 26.11
C GLY A 71 11.70 1.92 27.50
N THR A 72 10.67 1.61 28.31
CA THR A 72 10.65 1.53 29.77
C THR A 72 11.37 2.60 30.59
N GLY A 73 10.61 3.58 31.06
CA GLY A 73 10.96 4.35 32.24
C GLY A 73 10.98 3.47 33.50
N SER A 74 12.16 3.11 33.98
CA SER A 74 12.35 2.72 35.36
C SER A 74 13.33 3.71 35.97
N LYS A 75 12.77 4.53 36.88
CA LYS A 75 13.55 5.43 37.73
C LYS A 75 14.25 4.60 38.80
N THR A 76 15.56 4.62 38.82
CA THR A 76 16.29 4.47 40.10
C THR A 76 17.50 5.41 40.07
N ALA A 77 17.44 6.40 40.93
CA ALA A 77 18.53 7.30 41.21
C ALA A 77 19.56 6.60 42.08
N THR A 78 20.82 6.70 41.72
CA THR A 78 21.90 6.64 42.73
C THR A 78 23.07 7.50 42.27
N LEU A 79 23.41 8.42 43.15
CA LEU A 79 24.58 9.31 43.13
C LEU A 79 25.87 8.49 43.24
N ALA A 80 26.90 8.80 42.52
CA ALA A 80 28.19 9.33 43.04
C ALA A 80 29.36 9.13 42.07
N SER A 81 30.14 10.20 42.00
CA SER A 81 31.60 10.27 41.90
C SER A 81 32.25 10.53 40.57
N LEU A 82 32.73 11.75 40.51
CA LEU A 82 33.81 12.36 39.74
C LEU A 82 35.01 11.45 39.48
N GLN A 83 35.51 11.43 38.23
CA GLN A 83 36.94 11.54 37.96
C GLN A 83 37.22 11.88 36.47
N SER A 84 38.19 12.80 36.33
CA SER A 84 38.67 13.44 35.12
C SER A 84 39.61 12.57 34.31
N GLY A 85 39.62 12.76 32.94
CA GLY A 85 40.71 12.31 32.07
C GLY A 85 40.26 12.10 30.63
N PRO A 86 41.15 12.21 29.62
CA PRO A 86 41.10 13.24 28.62
C PRO A 86 40.42 12.82 27.30
N GLN A 87 40.11 13.86 26.52
CA GLN A 87 39.58 13.85 25.16
C GLN A 87 40.29 12.86 24.22
N THR A 88 39.52 12.02 23.57
CA THR A 88 39.88 11.48 22.28
C THR A 88 38.64 11.44 21.38
N ASP A 89 38.79 12.20 20.30
CA ASP A 89 38.12 12.07 19.00
C ASP A 89 36.60 11.88 18.95
N ALA A 90 35.97 12.99 18.57
CA ALA A 90 34.62 13.05 18.04
C ALA A 90 34.53 12.14 16.79
N VAL A 91 34.15 10.90 16.99
CA VAL A 91 33.56 10.10 15.92
C VAL A 91 32.26 10.80 15.55
N LYS A 92 32.26 11.53 14.45
CA LYS A 92 31.04 11.94 13.76
C LYS A 92 30.22 10.68 13.54
N ARG A 93 29.18 10.50 14.33
CA ARG A 93 28.09 9.59 13.98
C ARG A 93 27.42 10.21 12.77
N ASP A 94 27.84 9.75 11.62
CA ASP A 94 27.12 9.93 10.38
C ASP A 94 25.76 9.27 10.61
N GLY A 95 24.75 10.09 10.76
CA GLY A 95 23.36 9.64 10.91
C GLY A 95 22.89 9.12 9.55
N SER A 96 23.40 7.98 9.12
CA SER A 96 22.88 7.28 7.99
C SER A 96 21.48 6.82 8.34
N ASN A 97 20.51 7.57 7.84
CA ASN A 97 19.10 7.21 7.86
C ASN A 97 18.95 5.94 7.03
N VAL A 98 19.03 4.78 7.67
CA VAL A 98 18.94 3.49 6.99
C VAL A 98 17.46 3.19 6.81
N GLU A 99 16.97 3.40 5.60
CA GLU A 99 15.64 2.94 5.21
C GLU A 99 15.59 1.42 5.24
N ARG A 100 14.56 0.88 5.87
CA ARG A 100 14.29 -0.56 5.88
C ARG A 100 12.84 -0.85 5.50
N PRO A 101 12.54 -2.01 4.92
CA PRO A 101 11.17 -2.43 4.68
C PRO A 101 10.35 -2.47 5.97
N VAL A 102 9.06 -2.20 5.88
CA VAL A 102 8.12 -2.40 6.99
C VAL A 102 8.12 -3.86 7.44
N ARG A 103 8.12 -4.08 8.75
CA ARG A 103 8.21 -5.43 9.34
C ARG A 103 6.95 -5.86 10.06
N SER A 104 6.07 -4.92 10.38
CA SER A 104 4.85 -5.19 11.11
C SER A 104 3.66 -4.48 10.50
N ARG A 105 2.47 -4.93 10.87
CA ARG A 105 1.21 -4.31 10.50
C ARG A 105 1.14 -2.86 11.01
N THR A 106 1.52 -2.63 12.25
CA THR A 106 1.49 -1.30 12.86
C THR A 106 2.39 -0.31 12.11
N GLU A 107 3.62 -0.72 11.75
CA GLU A 107 4.50 0.12 10.95
C GLU A 107 3.91 0.45 9.58
N LEU A 108 3.23 -0.52 8.94
CA LEU A 108 2.54 -0.30 7.67
C LEU A 108 1.43 0.74 7.82
N GLU A 109 0.56 0.58 8.81
CA GLU A 109 -0.58 1.46 9.05
C GLU A 109 -0.15 2.90 9.35
N GLU A 110 1.01 3.10 10.01
CA GLU A 110 1.57 4.43 10.33
C GLU A 110 2.13 5.17 9.10
N VAL A 111 2.58 4.46 8.06
CA VAL A 111 3.24 5.07 6.89
C VAL A 111 2.38 5.12 5.64
N LEU A 112 1.21 4.51 5.66
CA LEU A 112 0.24 4.60 4.56
C LEU A 112 -0.32 6.01 4.44
N ARG A 113 -0.53 6.44 3.19
CA ARG A 113 -1.07 7.77 2.85
C ARG A 113 -2.49 7.61 2.29
N PRO A 114 -3.53 7.80 3.12
CA PRO A 114 -4.91 7.71 2.65
C PRO A 114 -5.17 8.60 1.44
N GLY A 115 -5.92 8.10 0.48
CA GLY A 115 -6.26 8.78 -0.76
C GLY A 115 -5.17 8.83 -1.84
N LYS A 116 -3.95 8.37 -1.53
CA LYS A 116 -2.82 8.37 -2.49
C LYS A 116 -2.28 6.99 -2.78
N ASP A 117 -2.08 6.19 -1.74
CA ASP A 117 -1.42 4.90 -1.89
C ASP A 117 -2.40 3.83 -2.33
N GLY A 118 -2.12 3.20 -3.48
CA GLY A 118 -2.54 1.85 -3.75
C GLY A 118 -1.61 0.90 -3.00
N LEU A 119 -2.13 -0.23 -2.53
CA LEU A 119 -1.37 -1.17 -1.71
C LEU A 119 -1.43 -2.57 -2.32
N ILE A 120 -0.28 -3.21 -2.44
CA ILE A 120 -0.13 -4.62 -2.76
C ILE A 120 0.39 -5.32 -1.51
N LEU A 121 -0.31 -6.37 -1.09
CA LEU A 121 0.17 -7.29 -0.05
C LEU A 121 0.41 -8.65 -0.69
N ALA A 122 1.54 -9.26 -0.36
CA ALA A 122 1.85 -10.63 -0.75
C ALA A 122 2.47 -11.39 0.42
N ASP A 123 2.00 -12.61 0.67
CA ASP A 123 2.60 -13.49 1.67
C ASP A 123 3.55 -14.52 1.02
N ARG A 124 4.35 -15.16 1.85
CA ARG A 124 5.30 -16.20 1.42
C ARG A 124 4.63 -17.47 0.88
N ARG A 125 3.32 -17.61 1.02
CA ARG A 125 2.51 -18.74 0.51
C ARG A 125 1.92 -18.48 -0.86
N GLY A 126 2.22 -17.32 -1.47
CA GLY A 126 1.71 -16.92 -2.77
C GLY A 126 0.30 -16.31 -2.75
N ARG A 127 -0.26 -16.01 -1.57
CA ARG A 127 -1.50 -15.25 -1.47
C ARG A 127 -1.17 -13.79 -1.63
N SER A 128 -1.89 -13.09 -2.49
CA SER A 128 -1.70 -11.66 -2.72
C SER A 128 -3.03 -10.98 -3.01
N ALA A 129 -3.08 -9.71 -2.69
CA ALA A 129 -4.19 -8.84 -3.06
C ALA A 129 -3.71 -7.40 -3.22
N THR A 130 -4.49 -6.61 -3.92
CA THR A 130 -4.25 -5.19 -4.07
C THR A 130 -5.54 -4.39 -3.88
N PHE A 131 -5.38 -3.17 -3.37
CA PHE A 131 -6.39 -2.12 -3.41
C PHE A 131 -5.84 -0.91 -4.15
N LEU A 132 -6.68 -0.31 -4.99
CA LEU A 132 -6.43 0.96 -5.64
C LEU A 132 -6.63 2.12 -4.64
N PRO A 133 -6.04 3.30 -4.88
CA PRO A 133 -6.25 4.47 -4.02
C PRO A 133 -7.71 4.88 -3.83
N GLN A 134 -8.59 4.63 -4.81
CA GLN A 134 -10.02 4.96 -4.70
C GLN A 134 -10.73 4.22 -3.54
N VAL A 135 -10.18 3.10 -3.09
CA VAL A 135 -10.75 2.35 -1.96
C VAL A 135 -10.67 3.14 -0.65
N TRP A 136 -9.78 4.13 -0.56
CA TRP A 136 -9.71 5.04 0.59
C TRP A 136 -10.97 5.87 0.79
N ASP A 137 -11.75 6.12 -0.26
CA ASP A 137 -13.03 6.83 -0.16
C ASP A 137 -14.07 6.05 0.65
N GLU A 138 -13.99 4.71 0.60
CA GLU A 138 -14.85 3.80 1.36
C GLU A 138 -14.23 3.37 2.70
N LEU A 139 -12.92 3.24 2.74
CA LEU A 139 -12.13 2.78 3.90
C LEU A 139 -11.04 3.80 4.26
N PRO A 140 -11.40 4.95 4.84
CA PRO A 140 -10.43 6.02 5.14
C PRO A 140 -9.48 5.71 6.30
N ASP A 141 -9.81 4.72 7.13
CA ASP A 141 -8.96 4.29 8.23
C ASP A 141 -7.93 3.24 7.76
N PRO A 142 -6.62 3.47 7.98
CA PRO A 142 -5.56 2.52 7.56
C PRO A 142 -5.73 1.12 8.14
N HIS A 143 -6.24 1.01 9.37
CA HIS A 143 -6.46 -0.28 10.01
C HIS A 143 -7.54 -1.10 9.29
N ASP A 144 -8.67 -0.46 8.96
CA ASP A 144 -9.77 -1.07 8.22
C ASP A 144 -9.35 -1.40 6.78
N PHE A 145 -8.64 -0.49 6.13
CA PHE A 145 -8.10 -0.69 4.80
C PHE A 145 -7.21 -1.94 4.72
N VAL A 146 -6.25 -2.07 5.63
CA VAL A 146 -5.36 -3.24 5.71
C VAL A 146 -6.14 -4.50 6.06
N ALA A 147 -7.10 -4.44 7.00
CA ALA A 147 -7.92 -5.58 7.38
C ALA A 147 -8.74 -6.15 6.20
N HIS A 148 -9.36 -5.27 5.41
CA HIS A 148 -10.13 -5.66 4.22
C HIS A 148 -9.23 -6.20 3.11
N LEU A 149 -8.03 -5.63 2.94
CA LEU A 149 -7.07 -6.13 1.95
C LEU A 149 -6.53 -7.52 2.34
N LEU A 150 -6.26 -7.77 3.62
CA LEU A 150 -5.92 -9.10 4.12
C LEU A 150 -7.04 -10.11 3.84
N ALA A 151 -8.30 -9.73 4.13
CA ALA A 151 -9.46 -10.59 3.82
C ALA A 151 -9.54 -10.92 2.32
N LYS A 152 -9.31 -9.93 1.46
CA LYS A 152 -9.27 -10.12 -0.01
C LYS A 152 -8.16 -11.08 -0.43
N ALA A 153 -7.01 -11.07 0.24
CA ALA A 153 -5.92 -12.01 0.02
C ALA A 153 -6.18 -13.42 0.58
N GLY A 154 -7.32 -13.64 1.26
CA GLY A 154 -7.62 -14.89 1.95
C GLY A 154 -6.80 -15.06 3.23
N ILE A 155 -6.36 -13.96 3.83
CA ILE A 155 -5.67 -13.90 5.12
C ILE A 155 -6.67 -13.40 6.16
N ARG A 156 -6.52 -13.81 7.42
CA ARG A 156 -7.40 -13.36 8.49
C ARG A 156 -7.32 -11.82 8.65
N PRO A 157 -8.44 -11.08 8.68
CA PRO A 157 -8.42 -9.62 8.79
C PRO A 157 -7.69 -9.08 10.02
N SER A 158 -7.73 -9.82 11.11
CA SER A 158 -7.04 -9.49 12.37
C SER A 158 -5.61 -10.05 12.45
N TYR A 159 -5.05 -10.49 11.32
CA TYR A 159 -3.69 -11.00 11.32
C TYR A 159 -2.70 -9.86 11.58
N ASP A 160 -1.96 -10.01 12.66
CA ASP A 160 -0.87 -9.12 13.01
C ASP A 160 0.43 -9.89 12.79
N TRP A 161 1.24 -9.38 11.89
CA TRP A 161 2.52 -10.00 11.53
C TRP A 161 3.68 -9.21 12.09
N THR A 162 4.78 -9.91 12.26
CA THR A 162 6.08 -9.37 12.61
C THR A 162 7.14 -9.93 11.65
N ASP A 163 8.28 -9.28 11.57
CA ASP A 163 9.46 -9.79 10.84
C ASP A 163 9.27 -10.09 9.33
N SER A 164 8.57 -9.20 8.63
CA SER A 164 8.49 -9.26 7.15
C SER A 164 7.87 -10.55 6.60
N GLU A 165 6.88 -11.12 7.29
CA GLU A 165 6.10 -12.25 6.78
C GLU A 165 5.22 -11.87 5.60
N ILE A 166 4.84 -10.58 5.51
CA ILE A 166 4.07 -9.97 4.44
C ILE A 166 4.97 -8.97 3.71
N ASP A 167 5.07 -9.12 2.41
CA ASP A 167 5.68 -8.13 1.52
C ASP A 167 4.63 -7.05 1.19
N CYS A 168 5.02 -5.78 1.38
CA CYS A 168 4.15 -4.63 1.22
C CYS A 168 4.75 -3.67 0.20
N GLN A 169 4.01 -3.41 -0.87
CA GLN A 169 4.40 -2.45 -1.89
C GLN A 169 3.29 -1.44 -2.09
N ARG A 170 3.64 -0.19 -2.28
CA ARG A 170 2.71 0.88 -2.64
C ARG A 170 2.92 1.33 -4.07
N TYR A 171 1.90 1.90 -4.65
CA TYR A 171 1.94 2.57 -5.95
C TYR A 171 0.96 3.73 -5.98
N GLU A 172 1.22 4.68 -6.85
CA GLU A 172 0.27 5.77 -7.12
C GLU A 172 -0.48 5.49 -8.43
N VAL A 173 -1.63 6.10 -8.59
CA VAL A 173 -2.47 5.94 -9.78
C VAL A 173 -2.71 7.30 -10.41
N THR A 174 -2.58 7.37 -11.74
CA THR A 174 -3.02 8.51 -12.53
C THR A 174 -4.29 8.13 -13.27
N ALA A 175 -5.40 8.78 -12.94
CA ALA A 175 -6.69 8.55 -13.59
C ALA A 175 -6.89 9.51 -14.75
N TYR A 176 -7.40 8.99 -15.85
CA TYR A 176 -7.77 9.74 -17.07
C TYR A 176 -9.24 9.44 -17.36
N ALA A 177 -10.11 10.43 -17.20
CA ALA A 177 -11.54 10.32 -17.49
C ALA A 177 -11.91 11.08 -18.77
N GLU A 178 -12.88 10.57 -19.51
CA GLU A 178 -13.54 11.32 -20.60
C GLU A 178 -14.38 12.46 -20.00
N HIS A 179 -14.38 13.59 -20.68
CA HIS A 179 -15.18 14.79 -20.34
C HIS A 179 -16.29 15.02 -21.37
#